data_0eb9a9d5cd8f54acf1ed66c941a8ac32
#
_entry.id   0eb9a9d5cd8f54acf1ed66c941a8ac32
#
_cell.length_a   1.000
_cell.length_b   1.000
_cell.length_c   1.000
_cell.angle_alpha   90.00
_cell.angle_beta   90.00
_cell.angle_gamma   90.00
#
_symmetry.space_group_name_H-M   'P 1'
#
loop_
_entity.id
_entity.type
_entity.pdbx_description
1 polymer ?
#
loop_
_entity_poly.entity_id
_entity_poly.type
_entity_poly.pdbx_seq_one_letter_code
_entity_poly.pdbx_strand_id
1 'polypeptide(L)'
;MKRIFLIVLDSCGIGQMPDSEAFGDVGVNTLRSCAGSGRFSVPNMLAAGLGNLDGVDYLPKTDAPTGAIARLKEASMGKDTTIGHWEIAGVVSPNPLPTYPQGFPKEVLDAFEAATGRGCLCNLPYSGTDVIRDYGAEQLKTGKWIVYTSADSVFQVAAHEEWIPLEELYDACRKARVILQGKHGVGRVIARPYVGSPEMGFTRTPTTS
;
A
#
# COMPACT_ATOMS: atom_id res chain seq x y z
N MET A 1 -11.97 -27.16 20.27
CA MET A 1 -12.12 -26.32 19.04
C MET A 1 -10.77 -26.28 18.34
N LYS A 2 -10.67 -26.62 17.06
CA LYS A 2 -9.45 -26.47 16.27
C LYS A 2 -9.29 -25.01 15.88
N ARG A 3 -8.08 -24.44 15.97
CA ARG A 3 -7.78 -23.05 15.59
C ARG A 3 -6.75 -23.06 14.48
N ILE A 4 -6.90 -22.17 13.51
CA ILE A 4 -5.94 -21.91 12.44
C ILE A 4 -5.48 -20.46 12.60
N PHE A 5 -4.17 -20.25 12.53
CA PHE A 5 -3.57 -18.90 12.51
C PHE A 5 -2.91 -18.70 11.15
N LEU A 6 -3.34 -17.68 10.41
CA LEU A 6 -2.69 -17.23 9.20
C LEU A 6 -1.84 -16.02 9.54
N ILE A 7 -0.53 -16.11 9.34
CA ILE A 7 0.41 -15.02 9.60
C ILE A 7 1.00 -14.59 8.26
N VAL A 8 0.73 -13.35 7.85
CA VAL A 8 1.30 -12.74 6.65
C VAL A 8 2.47 -11.86 7.07
N LEU A 9 3.66 -12.16 6.55
CA LEU A 9 4.84 -11.32 6.71
C LEU A 9 4.85 -10.31 5.55
N ASP A 10 4.45 -9.09 5.84
CA ASP A 10 4.42 -8.02 4.85
C ASP A 10 5.81 -7.76 4.28
N SER A 11 5.88 -7.49 2.98
CA SER A 11 7.11 -7.23 2.23
C SER A 11 8.18 -8.34 2.29
N CYS A 12 7.83 -9.55 2.69
CA CYS A 12 8.75 -10.68 2.78
C CYS A 12 8.66 -11.59 1.54
N GLY A 13 9.42 -11.25 0.49
CA GLY A 13 9.51 -12.06 -0.72
C GLY A 13 10.70 -13.04 -0.71
N ILE A 14 10.49 -14.23 -1.29
CA ILE A 14 11.52 -15.29 -1.43
C ILE A 14 11.83 -15.47 -2.92
N GLY A 15 12.60 -14.53 -3.48
CA GLY A 15 12.94 -14.47 -4.89
C GLY A 15 11.86 -13.83 -5.76
N GLN A 16 12.16 -13.69 -7.02
CA GLN A 16 11.28 -13.10 -8.02
C GLN A 16 10.20 -14.07 -8.49
N MET A 17 9.08 -13.52 -8.94
CA MET A 17 8.02 -14.25 -9.62
C MET A 17 8.32 -14.39 -11.13
N PRO A 18 7.68 -15.32 -11.85
CA PRO A 18 7.89 -15.50 -13.30
C PRO A 18 7.57 -14.27 -14.15
N ASP A 19 6.68 -13.39 -13.68
CA ASP A 19 6.24 -12.16 -14.32
C ASP A 19 6.94 -10.89 -13.80
N SER A 20 7.96 -11.03 -12.96
CA SER A 20 8.68 -9.90 -12.34
C SER A 20 9.27 -8.92 -13.34
N GLU A 21 9.62 -9.39 -14.55
CA GLU A 21 10.16 -8.52 -15.61
C GLU A 21 9.14 -7.45 -16.03
N ALA A 22 7.87 -7.81 -16.11
CA ALA A 22 6.79 -6.88 -16.47
C ALA A 22 6.60 -5.75 -15.43
N PHE A 23 7.08 -5.98 -14.20
CA PHE A 23 7.00 -5.03 -13.09
C PHE A 23 8.33 -4.38 -12.73
N GLY A 24 9.40 -4.67 -13.45
CA GLY A 24 10.75 -4.16 -13.15
C GLY A 24 11.37 -4.74 -11.88
N ASP A 25 10.89 -5.90 -11.42
CA ASP A 25 11.30 -6.55 -10.16
C ASP A 25 12.22 -7.77 -10.38
N VAL A 26 13.06 -7.72 -11.39
CA VAL A 26 14.03 -8.80 -11.68
C VAL A 26 15.12 -8.83 -10.61
N GLY A 27 15.44 -10.01 -10.11
CA GLY A 27 16.50 -10.23 -9.14
C GLY A 27 16.14 -9.91 -7.68
N VAL A 28 14.90 -9.53 -7.39
CA VAL A 28 14.47 -9.24 -6.02
C VAL A 28 14.44 -10.50 -5.14
N ASN A 29 14.94 -10.38 -3.90
CA ASN A 29 14.86 -11.44 -2.90
C ASN A 29 15.05 -10.84 -1.49
N THR A 30 13.95 -10.48 -0.86
CA THR A 30 13.96 -9.84 0.47
C THR A 30 14.57 -10.77 1.53
N LEU A 31 14.21 -12.06 1.50
CA LEU A 31 14.75 -13.03 2.46
C LEU A 31 16.27 -13.15 2.36
N ARG A 32 16.81 -13.20 1.13
CA ARG A 32 18.28 -13.24 0.91
C ARG A 32 18.96 -11.98 1.44
N SER A 33 18.36 -10.81 1.21
CA SER A 33 18.89 -9.53 1.73
C SER A 33 18.89 -9.51 3.27
N CYS A 34 17.83 -9.99 3.91
CA CYS A 34 17.75 -10.10 5.36
C CYS A 34 18.77 -11.13 5.91
N ALA A 35 18.96 -12.26 5.22
CA ALA A 35 19.89 -13.31 5.63
C ALA A 35 21.36 -12.85 5.62
N GLY A 36 21.68 -11.81 4.85
CA GLY A 36 22.99 -11.17 4.88
C GLY A 36 23.30 -10.35 6.15
N SER A 37 22.30 -10.12 7.00
CA SER A 37 22.47 -9.40 8.27
C SER A 37 23.02 -10.33 9.35
N GLY A 38 24.04 -9.90 10.09
CA GLY A 38 24.55 -10.61 11.27
C GLY A 38 23.54 -10.72 12.44
N ARG A 39 22.39 -10.07 12.34
CA ARG A 39 21.27 -10.15 13.31
C ARG A 39 20.15 -11.06 12.85
N PHE A 40 20.24 -11.62 11.63
CA PHE A 40 19.21 -12.50 11.11
C PHE A 40 19.16 -13.81 11.92
N SER A 41 18.00 -14.14 12.46
CA SER A 41 17.78 -15.37 13.23
C SER A 41 16.33 -15.83 13.09
N VAL A 42 16.12 -16.99 12.47
CA VAL A 42 14.79 -17.59 12.24
C VAL A 42 14.79 -19.09 12.55
N PRO A 43 15.19 -19.51 13.77
CA PRO A 43 15.42 -20.92 14.09
C PRO A 43 14.18 -21.79 13.91
N ASN A 44 12.99 -21.30 14.25
CA ASN A 44 11.74 -22.05 14.10
C ASN A 44 11.34 -22.22 12.63
N MET A 45 11.57 -21.21 11.79
CA MET A 45 11.31 -21.33 10.35
C MET A 45 12.31 -22.29 9.67
N LEU A 46 13.57 -22.27 10.11
CA LEU A 46 14.56 -23.24 9.64
C LEU A 46 14.20 -24.66 10.06
N ALA A 47 13.78 -24.86 11.31
CA ALA A 47 13.29 -26.16 11.77
C ALA A 47 12.04 -26.63 11.01
N ALA A 48 11.17 -25.70 10.59
CA ALA A 48 10.03 -26.01 9.73
C ALA A 48 10.41 -26.35 8.28
N GLY A 49 11.65 -26.05 7.85
CA GLY A 49 12.17 -26.39 6.53
C GLY A 49 12.40 -25.21 5.58
N LEU A 50 12.45 -23.97 6.08
CA LEU A 50 12.63 -22.78 5.23
C LEU A 50 13.82 -22.88 4.27
N GLY A 51 14.96 -23.45 4.75
CA GLY A 51 16.15 -23.65 3.93
C GLY A 51 16.03 -24.73 2.84
N ASN A 52 14.94 -25.54 2.88
CA ASN A 52 14.70 -26.61 1.89
C ASN A 52 13.93 -26.11 0.66
N LEU A 53 13.45 -24.86 0.65
CA LEU A 53 12.76 -24.29 -0.49
C LEU A 53 13.70 -24.14 -1.69
N ASP A 54 13.19 -24.41 -2.88
CA ASP A 54 13.92 -24.14 -4.13
C ASP A 54 14.27 -22.65 -4.23
N GLY A 55 15.53 -22.37 -4.58
CA GLY A 55 16.07 -21.00 -4.66
C GLY A 55 16.47 -20.39 -3.31
N VAL A 56 16.38 -21.15 -2.21
CA VAL A 56 16.92 -20.76 -0.90
C VAL A 56 18.19 -21.55 -0.63
N ASP A 57 19.27 -21.21 -1.34
CA ASP A 57 20.60 -21.83 -1.28
C ASP A 57 21.54 -21.17 -0.24
N TYR A 58 21.09 -20.10 0.40
CA TYR A 58 21.81 -19.25 1.34
C TYR A 58 21.43 -19.48 2.81
N LEU A 59 20.52 -20.41 3.08
CA LEU A 59 20.12 -20.83 4.43
C LEU A 59 20.40 -22.32 4.66
N PRO A 60 20.68 -22.74 5.89
CA PRO A 60 20.89 -24.15 6.20
C PRO A 60 19.62 -24.97 5.94
N LYS A 61 19.83 -26.16 5.38
CA LYS A 61 18.75 -27.16 5.16
C LYS A 61 18.57 -28.05 6.38
N THR A 62 17.42 -28.70 6.47
CA THR A 62 17.16 -29.74 7.48
C THR A 62 16.60 -31.00 6.80
N ASP A 63 17.09 -32.17 7.25
CA ASP A 63 16.61 -33.47 6.76
C ASP A 63 15.31 -33.92 7.46
N ALA A 64 14.95 -33.26 8.58
CA ALA A 64 13.77 -33.58 9.38
C ALA A 64 12.91 -32.31 9.62
N PRO A 65 12.24 -31.77 8.60
CA PRO A 65 11.42 -30.57 8.76
C PRO A 65 10.22 -30.86 9.68
N THR A 66 9.95 -29.95 10.60
CA THR A 66 8.80 -30.05 11.53
C THR A 66 7.49 -29.53 10.93
N GLY A 67 7.52 -28.99 9.71
CA GLY A 67 6.38 -28.46 8.99
C GLY A 67 6.39 -28.81 7.52
N ALA A 68 5.33 -28.43 6.81
CA ALA A 68 5.28 -28.44 5.35
C ALA A 68 5.59 -27.03 4.83
N ILE A 69 6.43 -26.94 3.80
CA ILE A 69 6.85 -25.66 3.22
C ILE A 69 6.76 -25.72 1.70
N ALA A 70 6.29 -24.64 1.09
CA ALA A 70 6.13 -24.55 -0.36
C ALA A 70 6.31 -23.10 -0.84
N ARG A 71 6.74 -22.94 -2.10
CA ARG A 71 6.61 -21.68 -2.83
C ARG A 71 5.29 -21.68 -3.57
N LEU A 72 4.55 -20.59 -3.44
CA LEU A 72 3.31 -20.37 -4.16
C LEU A 72 3.52 -19.31 -5.22
N LYS A 73 2.83 -19.45 -6.34
CA LYS A 73 2.74 -18.46 -7.39
C LYS A 73 1.39 -17.76 -7.29
N GLU A 74 1.37 -16.46 -7.38
CA GLU A 74 0.17 -15.67 -7.52
C GLU A 74 -0.54 -15.98 -8.85
N ALA A 75 -1.86 -16.07 -8.82
CA ALA A 75 -2.70 -16.26 -10.01
C ALA A 75 -3.33 -14.96 -10.51
N SER A 76 -3.47 -13.97 -9.60
CA SER A 76 -3.97 -12.63 -9.92
C SER A 76 -2.98 -11.84 -10.76
N MET A 77 -3.47 -10.85 -11.50
CA MET A 77 -2.67 -9.91 -12.25
C MET A 77 -2.36 -8.66 -11.39
N GLY A 78 -1.11 -8.19 -11.44
CA GLY A 78 -0.67 -6.98 -10.74
C GLY A 78 0.03 -7.27 -9.40
N LYS A 79 0.75 -6.28 -8.89
CA LYS A 79 1.51 -6.35 -7.64
C LYS A 79 1.00 -5.34 -6.61
N ASP A 80 -0.27 -5.37 -6.32
CA ASP A 80 -0.89 -4.50 -5.32
C ASP A 80 -1.19 -5.31 -4.05
N THR A 81 -0.89 -4.73 -2.88
CA THR A 81 -1.17 -5.35 -1.57
C THR A 81 -2.63 -5.81 -1.44
N THR A 82 -3.58 -5.04 -1.97
CA THR A 82 -5.01 -5.37 -1.93
C THR A 82 -5.31 -6.62 -2.74
N ILE A 83 -4.76 -6.73 -3.95
CA ILE A 83 -4.92 -7.92 -4.82
C ILE A 83 -4.37 -9.16 -4.12
N GLY A 84 -3.17 -9.10 -3.55
CA GLY A 84 -2.58 -10.24 -2.83
C GLY A 84 -3.43 -10.69 -1.63
N HIS A 85 -3.98 -9.76 -0.86
CA HIS A 85 -4.89 -10.10 0.24
C HIS A 85 -6.21 -10.70 -0.24
N TRP A 86 -6.77 -10.23 -1.36
CA TRP A 86 -7.96 -10.82 -1.97
C TRP A 86 -7.69 -12.24 -2.43
N GLU A 87 -6.54 -12.50 -3.04
CA GLU A 87 -6.18 -13.85 -3.48
C GLU A 87 -6.00 -14.81 -2.32
N ILE A 88 -5.37 -14.39 -1.21
CA ILE A 88 -5.31 -15.17 0.04
C ILE A 88 -6.72 -15.51 0.55
N ALA A 89 -7.69 -14.61 0.34
CA ALA A 89 -9.10 -14.83 0.68
C ALA A 89 -9.89 -15.62 -0.39
N GLY A 90 -9.25 -16.05 -1.48
CA GLY A 90 -9.84 -16.85 -2.54
C GLY A 90 -10.41 -16.05 -3.72
N VAL A 91 -10.13 -14.76 -3.82
CA VAL A 91 -10.56 -13.88 -4.93
C VAL A 91 -9.41 -13.65 -5.88
N VAL A 92 -9.45 -14.29 -7.07
CA VAL A 92 -8.46 -14.06 -8.13
C VAL A 92 -8.87 -12.86 -8.99
N SER A 93 -7.97 -11.88 -9.13
CA SER A 93 -8.18 -10.68 -9.92
C SER A 93 -7.52 -10.81 -11.30
N PRO A 94 -8.30 -10.96 -12.40
CA PRO A 94 -7.73 -11.18 -13.73
C PRO A 94 -7.14 -9.91 -14.35
N ASN A 95 -7.43 -8.73 -13.78
CA ASN A 95 -6.94 -7.45 -14.24
C ASN A 95 -6.20 -6.73 -13.10
N PRO A 96 -5.04 -6.09 -13.40
CA PRO A 96 -4.36 -5.28 -12.40
C PRO A 96 -5.19 -4.04 -12.03
N LEU A 97 -5.04 -3.57 -10.82
CA LEU A 97 -5.61 -2.29 -10.41
C LEU A 97 -4.84 -1.13 -11.06
N PRO A 98 -5.52 -0.02 -11.45
CA PRO A 98 -4.87 1.12 -12.07
C PRO A 98 -3.94 1.83 -11.07
N THR A 99 -2.75 2.23 -11.55
CA THR A 99 -1.80 3.07 -10.81
C THR A 99 -1.58 4.39 -11.52
N TYR A 100 -1.17 5.41 -10.78
CA TYR A 100 -1.07 6.79 -11.28
C TYR A 100 0.29 7.41 -10.97
N PRO A 101 1.38 6.94 -11.62
CA PRO A 101 2.74 7.42 -11.34
C PRO A 101 2.96 8.90 -11.68
N GLN A 102 2.07 9.50 -12.45
CA GLN A 102 2.10 10.93 -12.82
C GLN A 102 0.93 11.71 -12.21
N GLY A 103 0.22 11.14 -11.24
CA GLY A 103 -1.00 11.69 -10.66
C GLY A 103 -2.25 11.32 -11.46
N PHE A 104 -3.41 11.61 -10.87
CA PHE A 104 -4.71 11.31 -11.48
C PHE A 104 -4.98 12.23 -12.66
N PRO A 105 -5.67 11.75 -13.71
CA PRO A 105 -6.03 12.55 -14.85
C PRO A 105 -7.01 13.66 -14.46
N LYS A 106 -6.99 14.73 -15.23
CA LYS A 106 -7.80 15.93 -14.98
C LYS A 106 -9.29 15.62 -14.80
N GLU A 107 -9.84 14.71 -15.56
CA GLU A 107 -11.25 14.30 -15.48
C GLU A 107 -11.64 13.75 -14.08
N VAL A 108 -10.72 13.05 -13.41
CA VAL A 108 -10.95 12.53 -12.05
C VAL A 108 -10.92 13.68 -11.05
N LEU A 109 -9.95 14.58 -11.15
CA LEU A 109 -9.84 15.74 -10.26
C LEU A 109 -11.02 16.69 -10.43
N ASP A 110 -11.39 17.04 -11.66
CA ASP A 110 -12.54 17.92 -11.95
C ASP A 110 -13.83 17.35 -11.35
N ALA A 111 -14.06 16.04 -11.51
CA ALA A 111 -15.23 15.37 -10.93
C ALA A 111 -15.20 15.40 -9.38
N PHE A 112 -14.02 15.20 -8.80
CA PHE A 112 -13.86 15.23 -7.34
C PHE A 112 -14.04 16.65 -6.78
N GLU A 113 -13.44 17.64 -7.40
CA GLU A 113 -13.60 19.05 -7.04
C GLU A 113 -15.07 19.50 -7.16
N ALA A 114 -15.74 19.14 -8.25
CA ALA A 114 -17.16 19.44 -8.43
C ALA A 114 -18.04 18.77 -7.37
N ALA A 115 -17.74 17.52 -7.00
CA ALA A 115 -18.51 16.77 -6.02
C ALA A 115 -18.30 17.27 -4.58
N THR A 116 -17.08 17.76 -4.26
CA THR A 116 -16.70 18.16 -2.90
C THR A 116 -16.77 19.67 -2.68
N GLY A 117 -16.82 20.48 -3.73
CA GLY A 117 -16.84 21.95 -3.67
C GLY A 117 -15.50 22.59 -3.30
N ARG A 118 -14.40 21.82 -3.26
CA ARG A 118 -13.04 22.29 -2.95
C ARG A 118 -12.07 21.84 -4.02
N GLY A 119 -11.11 22.69 -4.38
CA GLY A 119 -10.02 22.33 -5.29
C GLY A 119 -9.03 21.35 -4.70
N CYS A 120 -8.11 20.84 -5.51
CA CYS A 120 -7.06 19.92 -5.13
C CYS A 120 -5.67 20.57 -5.12
N LEU A 121 -4.81 20.07 -4.25
CA LEU A 121 -3.37 20.33 -4.18
C LEU A 121 -2.60 19.02 -4.42
N CYS A 122 -1.35 19.12 -4.82
CA CYS A 122 -0.40 18.03 -5.04
C CYS A 122 -0.71 17.21 -6.31
N ASN A 123 -1.55 16.19 -6.22
CA ASN A 123 -1.85 15.21 -7.28
C ASN A 123 -0.61 14.49 -7.81
N LEU A 124 0.27 14.04 -6.94
CA LEU A 124 1.51 13.34 -7.28
C LEU A 124 1.67 12.10 -6.39
N PRO A 125 2.54 11.14 -6.76
CA PRO A 125 3.01 10.12 -5.83
C PRO A 125 3.80 10.76 -4.70
N TYR A 126 3.39 10.50 -3.45
CA TYR A 126 3.99 11.14 -2.27
C TYR A 126 3.97 10.23 -1.05
N SER A 127 4.96 10.40 -0.16
CA SER A 127 4.89 9.87 1.20
C SER A 127 3.84 10.67 1.98
N GLY A 128 3.02 9.99 2.78
CA GLY A 128 1.97 10.67 3.55
C GLY A 128 2.48 11.60 4.66
N THR A 129 3.75 11.51 5.07
CA THR A 129 4.39 12.45 6.01
C THR A 129 4.97 13.65 5.26
N ASP A 130 5.58 13.42 4.11
CA ASP A 130 6.16 14.50 3.33
C ASP A 130 5.09 15.39 2.69
N VAL A 131 3.99 14.81 2.20
CA VAL A 131 2.90 15.58 1.58
C VAL A 131 2.26 16.58 2.53
N ILE A 132 2.05 16.22 3.81
CA ILE A 132 1.50 17.17 4.80
C ILE A 132 2.53 18.22 5.19
N ARG A 133 3.82 17.87 5.25
CA ARG A 133 4.89 18.85 5.49
C ARG A 133 4.93 19.89 4.38
N ASP A 134 4.87 19.46 3.12
CA ASP A 134 5.11 20.31 1.96
C ASP A 134 3.86 21.11 1.54
N TYR A 135 2.65 20.54 1.70
CA TYR A 135 1.39 21.16 1.29
C TYR A 135 0.49 21.62 2.44
N GLY A 136 0.81 21.29 3.69
CA GLY A 136 -0.05 21.60 4.83
C GLY A 136 -0.28 23.09 5.01
N ALA A 137 0.75 23.92 4.91
CA ALA A 137 0.63 25.37 5.01
C ALA A 137 -0.23 25.98 3.90
N GLU A 138 -0.16 25.43 2.68
CA GLU A 138 -1.01 25.89 1.58
C GLU A 138 -2.46 25.44 1.76
N GLN A 139 -2.69 24.24 2.28
CA GLN A 139 -4.03 23.79 2.61
C GLN A 139 -4.72 24.71 3.62
N LEU A 140 -4.03 25.09 4.71
CA LEU A 140 -4.60 26.01 5.71
C LEU A 140 -5.01 27.37 5.12
N LYS A 141 -4.27 27.87 4.10
CA LYS A 141 -4.58 29.12 3.40
C LYS A 141 -5.74 29.01 2.41
N THR A 142 -5.83 27.88 1.73
CA THR A 142 -6.73 27.74 0.56
C THR A 142 -7.98 26.91 0.85
N GLY A 143 -7.97 26.08 1.89
CA GLY A 143 -9.03 25.12 2.20
C GLY A 143 -9.20 24.00 1.17
N LYS A 144 -8.20 23.79 0.28
CA LYS A 144 -8.23 22.74 -0.74
C LYS A 144 -7.89 21.38 -0.15
N TRP A 145 -8.29 20.30 -0.83
CA TRP A 145 -7.87 18.94 -0.50
C TRP A 145 -6.41 18.71 -0.89
N ILE A 146 -5.63 18.02 -0.06
CA ILE A 146 -4.36 17.47 -0.51
C ILE A 146 -4.65 16.09 -1.07
N VAL A 147 -4.65 15.95 -2.40
CA VAL A 147 -4.84 14.68 -3.11
C VAL A 147 -3.50 14.14 -3.53
N TYR A 148 -3.24 12.87 -3.24
CA TYR A 148 -1.99 12.21 -3.62
C TYR A 148 -2.17 10.70 -3.78
N THR A 149 -1.18 10.05 -4.35
CA THR A 149 -1.14 8.60 -4.56
C THR A 149 0.18 8.02 -4.04
N SER A 150 0.44 6.76 -4.32
CA SER A 150 1.72 6.08 -4.08
C SER A 150 2.01 5.12 -5.23
N ALA A 151 2.97 4.20 -5.06
CA ALA A 151 3.20 3.12 -6.02
C ALA A 151 2.03 2.13 -6.11
N ASP A 152 1.22 2.04 -5.05
CA ASP A 152 0.01 1.22 -5.00
C ASP A 152 -1.17 1.89 -5.72
N SER A 153 -2.21 1.11 -5.99
CA SER A 153 -3.48 1.59 -6.53
C SER A 153 -4.33 2.26 -5.45
N VAL A 154 -4.05 3.52 -5.17
CA VAL A 154 -4.66 4.24 -4.05
C VAL A 154 -4.91 5.71 -4.37
N PHE A 155 -6.10 6.21 -3.94
CA PHE A 155 -6.45 7.63 -3.90
C PHE A 155 -6.46 8.10 -2.46
N GLN A 156 -5.59 9.01 -2.11
CA GLN A 156 -5.43 9.49 -0.74
C GLN A 156 -5.82 10.95 -0.64
N VAL A 157 -6.61 11.30 0.38
CA VAL A 157 -7.04 12.67 0.65
C VAL A 157 -6.58 13.04 2.05
N ALA A 158 -5.67 14.02 2.15
CA ALA A 158 -5.27 14.56 3.44
C ALA A 158 -5.95 15.90 3.70
N ALA A 159 -6.32 16.11 4.96
CA ALA A 159 -6.93 17.34 5.44
C ALA A 159 -6.59 17.59 6.91
N HIS A 160 -6.38 18.88 7.27
CA HIS A 160 -6.18 19.31 8.64
C HIS A 160 -7.49 19.25 9.41
N GLU A 161 -7.58 18.43 10.46
CA GLU A 161 -8.86 18.11 11.12
C GLU A 161 -9.50 19.25 11.90
N GLU A 162 -8.74 20.26 12.28
CA GLU A 162 -9.27 21.47 12.93
C GLU A 162 -9.87 22.46 11.91
N TRP A 163 -9.50 22.37 10.63
CA TRP A 163 -9.97 23.23 9.55
C TRP A 163 -11.02 22.59 8.68
N ILE A 164 -10.90 21.30 8.46
CA ILE A 164 -11.85 20.48 7.70
C ILE A 164 -12.30 19.35 8.61
N PRO A 165 -13.57 19.36 9.06
CA PRO A 165 -14.07 18.34 9.96
C PRO A 165 -13.91 16.93 9.39
N LEU A 166 -13.65 15.94 10.25
CA LEU A 166 -13.44 14.54 9.84
C LEU A 166 -14.59 13.99 8.99
N GLU A 167 -15.84 14.37 9.35
CA GLU A 167 -17.02 13.92 8.59
C GLU A 167 -17.03 14.47 7.15
N GLU A 168 -16.51 15.69 6.93
CA GLU A 168 -16.37 16.25 5.59
C GLU A 168 -15.27 15.51 4.80
N LEU A 169 -14.16 15.18 5.45
CA LEU A 169 -13.10 14.37 4.85
C LEU A 169 -13.61 12.97 4.48
N TYR A 170 -14.36 12.33 5.35
CA TYR A 170 -14.94 11.01 5.07
C TYR A 170 -16.01 11.08 3.97
N ASP A 171 -16.81 12.14 3.93
CA ASP A 171 -17.75 12.35 2.83
C ASP A 171 -17.04 12.54 1.49
N ALA A 172 -15.95 13.31 1.48
CA ALA A 172 -15.11 13.46 0.29
C ALA A 172 -14.55 12.11 -0.17
N CYS A 173 -14.09 11.25 0.74
CA CYS A 173 -13.62 9.91 0.40
C CYS A 173 -14.76 9.01 -0.14
N ARG A 174 -15.97 9.10 0.40
CA ARG A 174 -17.16 8.39 -0.13
C ARG A 174 -17.48 8.84 -1.56
N LYS A 175 -17.46 10.14 -1.81
CA LYS A 175 -17.64 10.73 -3.16
C LYS A 175 -16.53 10.29 -4.11
N ALA A 176 -15.27 10.31 -3.67
CA ALA A 176 -14.15 9.79 -4.46
C ALA A 176 -14.38 8.32 -4.84
N ARG A 177 -14.85 7.46 -3.91
CA ARG A 177 -15.13 6.05 -4.20
C ARG A 177 -16.19 5.87 -5.29
N VAL A 178 -17.18 6.75 -5.37
CA VAL A 178 -18.20 6.72 -6.43
C VAL A 178 -17.61 7.14 -7.78
N ILE A 179 -16.72 8.13 -7.81
CA ILE A 179 -16.06 8.62 -9.01
C ILE A 179 -15.05 7.61 -9.56
N LEU A 180 -14.30 6.98 -8.67
CA LEU A 180 -13.20 6.04 -9.00
C LEU A 180 -13.74 4.64 -9.29
N GLN A 181 -14.44 4.51 -10.41
CA GLN A 181 -15.04 3.26 -10.94
C GLN A 181 -14.47 2.94 -12.34
N GLY A 182 -14.73 1.71 -12.82
CA GLY A 182 -14.31 1.26 -14.13
C GLY A 182 -12.80 1.39 -14.34
N LYS A 183 -12.39 2.12 -15.39
CA LYS A 183 -10.97 2.34 -15.71
C LYS A 183 -10.16 3.06 -14.60
N HIS A 184 -10.85 3.78 -13.72
CA HIS A 184 -10.24 4.49 -12.59
C HIS A 184 -10.51 3.82 -11.24
N GLY A 185 -10.92 2.56 -11.25
CA GLY A 185 -11.26 1.78 -10.07
C GLY A 185 -10.04 1.43 -9.22
N VAL A 186 -9.46 2.40 -8.50
CA VAL A 186 -8.36 2.13 -7.57
C VAL A 186 -8.78 1.18 -6.45
N GLY A 187 -7.82 0.42 -5.93
CA GLY A 187 -8.05 -0.54 -4.85
C GLY A 187 -8.53 0.10 -3.55
N ARG A 188 -8.02 1.27 -3.20
CA ARG A 188 -8.33 1.95 -1.94
C ARG A 188 -8.57 3.44 -2.13
N VAL A 189 -9.48 3.99 -1.31
CA VAL A 189 -9.60 5.43 -1.05
C VAL A 189 -9.31 5.64 0.44
N ILE A 190 -8.37 6.52 0.78
CA ILE A 190 -7.86 6.66 2.13
C ILE A 190 -8.02 8.10 2.60
N ALA A 191 -8.67 8.28 3.75
CA ALA A 191 -8.69 9.52 4.51
C ALA A 191 -7.39 9.65 5.33
N ARG A 192 -6.75 10.82 5.29
CA ARG A 192 -5.52 11.12 6.03
C ARG A 192 -5.66 12.43 6.81
N PRO A 193 -6.35 12.38 7.97
CA PRO A 193 -6.40 13.54 8.84
C PRO A 193 -5.02 13.83 9.44
N TYR A 194 -4.73 15.11 9.64
CA TYR A 194 -3.51 15.57 10.28
C TYR A 194 -3.75 16.84 11.12
N VAL A 195 -2.80 17.16 11.97
CA VAL A 195 -2.79 18.35 12.84
C VAL A 195 -1.43 19.02 12.79
N GLY A 196 -1.33 20.21 13.40
CA GLY A 196 -0.09 20.95 13.54
C GLY A 196 -0.16 22.34 12.91
N SER A 197 0.98 22.98 12.79
CA SER A 197 1.10 24.31 12.19
C SER A 197 2.41 24.45 11.42
N PRO A 198 2.52 25.50 10.59
CA PRO A 198 3.79 25.78 9.90
C PRO A 198 4.99 25.95 10.83
N GLU A 199 4.77 26.46 12.06
CA GLU A 199 5.81 26.71 13.05
C GLU A 199 6.22 25.45 13.82
N MET A 200 5.25 24.59 14.14
CA MET A 200 5.47 23.36 14.94
C MET A 200 5.66 22.10 14.08
N GLY A 201 5.41 22.21 12.77
CA GLY A 201 5.33 21.06 11.86
C GLY A 201 3.97 20.38 11.90
N PHE A 202 3.72 19.52 10.89
CA PHE A 202 2.49 18.77 10.73
C PHE A 202 2.71 17.30 11.06
N THR A 203 1.75 16.70 11.75
CA THR A 203 1.78 15.28 12.12
C THR A 203 0.45 14.60 11.83
N ARG A 204 0.49 13.33 11.49
CA ARG A 204 -0.74 12.53 11.34
C ARG A 204 -1.42 12.37 12.69
N THR A 205 -2.75 12.39 12.67
CA THR A 205 -3.51 12.07 13.88
C THR A 205 -3.61 10.56 14.10
N PRO A 206 -3.85 10.11 15.36
CA PRO A 206 -4.13 8.70 15.64
C PRO A 206 -5.42 8.20 14.99
N THR A 207 -6.31 9.09 14.59
CA THR A 207 -7.60 8.80 13.94
C THR A 207 -7.41 8.38 12.48
N THR A 208 -6.50 7.47 12.21
CA THR A 208 -6.35 6.89 10.87
C THR A 208 -7.24 5.69 10.71
N SER A 209 -8.16 5.75 9.81
CA SER A 209 -8.90 4.59 9.30
C SER A 209 -8.29 4.11 8.00
#